data_e3916c5e078cb1303585e3c9f73c9712
#
_entry.id   e3916c5e078cb1303585e3c9f73c9712
#
_cell.length_a   1.000
_cell.length_b   1.000
_cell.length_c   1.000
_cell.angle_alpha   90.00
_cell.angle_beta   90.00
_cell.angle_gamma   90.00
#
_symmetry.space_group_name_H-M   'P 1'
#
loop_
_entity.id
_entity.type
_entity.pdbx_description
1 polymer ?
#
loop_
_entity_poly.entity_id
_entity_poly.type
_entity_poly.pdbx_seq_one_letter_code
_entity_poly.pdbx_strand_id
1 'polypeptide(L)'
;LRAEILRGLLGADLVGFQQRLAAQNFVRLARHLLGLRYEGQSIQVDGRRVKAGAFPISIDTREMERMAADPKVQARAKEIRAELGDPETVILGVDRLDYTKGIELRLKAFRELLADGKLKVGDAVMVQVATPSRERVEHYQSLRVKVEREVGRINGEFSRVGVPAVHYLHQSMPKPELAALYCAADIMMVTPL
;
A
#
# COMPACT_ATOMS: atom_id res chain seq x y z
N LEU A 1 24.39 -3.27 -20.14
CA LEU A 1 23.13 -2.67 -19.62
C LEU A 1 23.29 -2.02 -18.23
N ARG A 2 23.74 -2.74 -17.15
CA ARG A 2 23.84 -2.15 -15.79
C ARG A 2 24.80 -0.98 -15.72
N ALA A 3 26.02 -1.10 -16.33
CA ALA A 3 27.01 -0.04 -16.38
C ALA A 3 26.55 1.17 -17.20
N GLU A 4 25.80 0.96 -18.26
CA GLU A 4 25.23 2.01 -19.12
C GLU A 4 24.14 2.79 -18.39
N ILE A 5 23.24 2.12 -17.68
CA ILE A 5 22.23 2.77 -16.83
C ILE A 5 22.92 3.65 -15.76
N LEU A 6 23.96 3.12 -15.10
CA LEU A 6 24.73 3.88 -14.12
C LEU A 6 25.38 5.12 -14.73
N ARG A 7 26.02 5.00 -15.90
CA ARG A 7 26.59 6.16 -16.59
C ARG A 7 25.54 7.21 -16.93
N GLY A 8 24.35 6.76 -17.39
CA GLY A 8 23.25 7.67 -17.67
C GLY A 8 22.78 8.43 -16.42
N LEU A 9 22.60 7.75 -15.29
CA LEU A 9 22.23 8.38 -14.02
C LEU A 9 23.30 9.33 -13.49
N LEU A 10 24.57 9.02 -13.70
CA LEU A 10 25.71 9.87 -13.34
C LEU A 10 25.85 11.11 -14.25
N GLY A 11 25.02 11.25 -15.28
CA GLY A 11 24.85 12.49 -16.04
C GLY A 11 24.27 13.65 -15.20
N ALA A 12 23.53 13.36 -14.14
CA ALA A 12 22.99 14.34 -13.21
C ALA A 12 24.04 14.75 -12.15
N ASP A 13 23.93 15.97 -11.62
CA ASP A 13 24.78 16.45 -10.51
C ASP A 13 24.32 15.92 -9.15
N LEU A 14 23.03 15.58 -9.04
CA LEU A 14 22.41 14.99 -7.85
C LEU A 14 21.51 13.83 -8.23
N VAL A 15 21.75 12.66 -7.61
CA VAL A 15 20.90 11.48 -7.73
C VAL A 15 20.22 11.21 -6.39
N GLY A 16 18.88 11.37 -6.37
CA GLY A 16 18.08 11.23 -5.16
C GLY A 16 17.46 9.82 -5.01
N PHE A 17 17.42 9.35 -3.78
CA PHE A 17 16.82 8.07 -3.41
C PHE A 17 15.84 8.25 -2.26
N GLN A 18 14.86 7.36 -2.15
CA GLN A 18 13.92 7.33 -1.03
C GLN A 18 14.60 6.83 0.26
N GLN A 19 15.55 5.91 0.13
CA GLN A 19 16.20 5.26 1.27
C GLN A 19 17.71 5.50 1.27
N ARG A 20 18.26 5.67 2.47
CA ARG A 20 19.73 5.87 2.66
C ARG A 20 20.53 4.69 2.11
N LEU A 21 20.05 3.45 2.33
CA LEU A 21 20.73 2.26 1.82
C LEU A 21 20.78 2.23 0.30
N ALA A 22 19.73 2.69 -0.39
CA ALA A 22 19.71 2.77 -1.85
C ALA A 22 20.76 3.76 -2.38
N ALA A 23 20.90 4.94 -1.74
CA ALA A 23 21.95 5.91 -2.07
C ALA A 23 23.35 5.32 -1.85
N GLN A 24 23.58 4.61 -0.74
CA GLN A 24 24.86 3.96 -0.47
C GLN A 24 25.17 2.85 -1.50
N ASN A 25 24.18 2.04 -1.85
CA ASN A 25 24.33 0.98 -2.84
C ASN A 25 24.65 1.56 -4.23
N PHE A 26 24.04 2.69 -4.62
CA PHE A 26 24.35 3.38 -5.85
C PHE A 26 25.84 3.80 -5.90
N VAL A 27 26.36 4.40 -4.83
CA VAL A 27 27.76 4.79 -4.72
C VAL A 27 28.70 3.57 -4.83
N ARG A 28 28.37 2.47 -4.12
CA ARG A 28 29.13 1.20 -4.18
C ARG A 28 29.12 0.59 -5.58
N LEU A 29 27.97 0.62 -6.27
CA LEU A 29 27.86 0.13 -7.64
C LEU A 29 28.65 0.95 -8.64
N ALA A 30 28.66 2.29 -8.49
CA ALA A 30 29.48 3.18 -9.33
C ALA A 30 30.97 2.85 -9.20
N ARG A 31 31.47 2.58 -7.98
CA ARG A 31 32.81 2.10 -7.76
C ARG A 31 33.06 0.73 -8.38
N HIS A 32 32.17 -0.22 -8.09
CA HIS A 32 32.37 -1.63 -8.47
C HIS A 32 32.29 -1.85 -10.00
N LEU A 33 31.30 -1.25 -10.66
CA LEU A 33 31.04 -1.46 -12.08
C LEU A 33 31.77 -0.50 -13.02
N LEU A 34 32.11 0.71 -12.53
CA LEU A 34 32.70 1.75 -13.36
C LEU A 34 34.11 2.16 -12.88
N GLY A 35 34.61 1.62 -11.78
CA GLY A 35 35.91 1.96 -11.21
C GLY A 35 36.02 3.38 -10.66
N LEU A 36 34.88 4.08 -10.45
CA LEU A 36 34.86 5.48 -10.08
C LEU A 36 35.28 5.67 -8.60
N ARG A 37 35.99 6.75 -8.33
CA ARG A 37 36.36 7.17 -6.96
C ARG A 37 35.17 7.86 -6.30
N TYR A 38 35.01 7.67 -5.00
CA TYR A 38 34.01 8.36 -4.21
C TYR A 38 34.54 8.77 -2.84
N GLU A 39 33.94 9.80 -2.30
CA GLU A 39 34.15 10.29 -0.93
C GLU A 39 32.78 10.52 -0.27
N GLY A 40 32.44 9.73 0.75
CA GLY A 40 31.15 9.74 1.37
C GLY A 40 30.03 9.40 0.37
N GLN A 41 29.19 10.39 0.06
CA GLN A 41 28.08 10.29 -0.92
C GLN A 41 28.40 10.98 -2.26
N SER A 42 29.62 11.42 -2.47
CA SER A 42 30.06 12.12 -3.69
C SER A 42 30.91 11.21 -4.57
N ILE A 43 30.58 11.12 -5.84
CA ILE A 43 31.27 10.30 -6.85
C ILE A 43 31.97 11.24 -7.81
N GLN A 44 33.24 10.98 -8.14
CA GLN A 44 34.00 11.74 -9.12
C GLN A 44 33.77 11.16 -10.52
N VAL A 45 33.24 11.95 -11.44
CA VAL A 45 32.89 11.56 -12.81
C VAL A 45 33.41 12.63 -13.78
N ASP A 46 34.38 12.31 -14.61
CA ASP A 46 34.90 13.18 -15.69
C ASP A 46 35.15 14.61 -15.24
N GLY A 47 35.87 14.79 -14.11
CA GLY A 47 36.22 16.09 -13.54
C GLY A 47 35.13 16.81 -12.76
N ARG A 48 33.90 16.27 -12.70
CA ARG A 48 32.81 16.83 -11.88
C ARG A 48 32.45 15.91 -10.72
N ARG A 49 31.73 16.47 -9.76
CA ARG A 49 31.27 15.77 -8.56
C ARG A 49 29.77 15.52 -8.66
N VAL A 50 29.39 14.24 -8.64
CA VAL A 50 27.98 13.80 -8.60
C VAL A 50 27.64 13.40 -7.15
N LYS A 51 26.61 13.99 -6.58
CA LYS A 51 26.15 13.68 -5.21
C LYS A 51 25.02 12.65 -5.25
N ALA A 52 25.11 11.61 -4.43
CA ALA A 52 24.00 10.69 -4.17
C ALA A 52 23.44 10.96 -2.77
N GLY A 53 22.11 11.11 -2.65
CA GLY A 53 21.49 11.45 -1.37
C GLY A 53 20.18 10.72 -1.13
N ALA A 54 19.79 10.56 0.13
CA ALA A 54 18.46 10.08 0.49
C ALA A 54 17.54 11.27 0.81
N PHE A 55 16.39 11.29 0.17
CA PHE A 55 15.36 12.30 0.31
C PHE A 55 14.02 11.58 0.53
N PRO A 56 13.78 11.04 1.74
CA PRO A 56 12.59 10.26 2.02
C PRO A 56 11.33 11.13 1.95
N ILE A 57 10.35 10.68 1.19
CA ILE A 57 8.99 11.21 1.25
C ILE A 57 8.31 10.60 2.45
N SER A 58 7.59 11.41 3.21
CA SER A 58 6.79 11.01 4.36
C SER A 58 5.37 11.59 4.26
N ILE A 59 4.53 11.25 5.21
CA ILE A 59 3.23 11.88 5.41
C ILE A 59 3.32 12.94 6.50
N ASP A 60 2.40 13.90 6.51
CA ASP A 60 2.21 14.80 7.65
C ASP A 60 1.44 14.03 8.76
N THR A 61 2.22 13.43 9.67
CA THR A 61 1.66 12.65 10.78
C THR A 61 0.81 13.51 11.70
N ARG A 62 1.18 14.78 11.91
CA ARG A 62 0.41 15.71 12.76
C ARG A 62 -0.94 16.07 12.12
N GLU A 63 -1.02 16.19 10.80
CA GLU A 63 -2.29 16.36 10.08
C GLU A 63 -3.17 15.13 10.29
N MET A 64 -2.61 13.93 10.14
CA MET A 64 -3.35 12.68 10.32
C MET A 64 -3.82 12.48 11.76
N GLU A 65 -2.98 12.77 12.76
CA GLU A 65 -3.33 12.69 14.18
C GLU A 65 -4.46 13.67 14.54
N ARG A 66 -4.38 14.91 14.06
CA ARG A 66 -5.45 15.91 14.27
C ARG A 66 -6.76 15.46 13.62
N MET A 67 -6.69 14.92 12.42
CA MET A 67 -7.87 14.41 11.71
C MET A 67 -8.48 13.21 12.44
N ALA A 68 -7.68 12.28 12.92
CA ALA A 68 -8.13 11.13 13.70
C ALA A 68 -8.76 11.55 15.04
N ALA A 69 -8.28 12.65 15.65
CA ALA A 69 -8.84 13.19 16.89
C ALA A 69 -10.10 14.07 16.70
N ASP A 70 -10.46 14.41 15.45
CA ASP A 70 -11.67 15.21 15.16
C ASP A 70 -12.92 14.45 15.62
N PRO A 71 -13.80 15.08 16.46
CA PRO A 71 -15.03 14.45 16.93
C PRO A 71 -15.94 13.93 15.80
N LYS A 72 -15.96 14.59 14.65
CA LYS A 72 -16.75 14.16 13.48
C LYS A 72 -16.18 12.86 12.89
N VAL A 73 -14.85 12.76 12.81
CA VAL A 73 -14.17 11.54 12.32
C VAL A 73 -14.38 10.39 13.30
N GLN A 74 -14.30 10.65 14.61
CA GLN A 74 -14.57 9.66 15.63
C GLN A 74 -16.04 9.19 15.66
N ALA A 75 -16.99 10.10 15.44
CA ALA A 75 -18.40 9.75 15.30
C ALA A 75 -18.61 8.88 14.05
N ARG A 76 -18.03 9.27 12.90
CA ARG A 76 -18.11 8.50 11.66
C ARG A 76 -17.47 7.11 11.78
N ALA A 77 -16.37 6.98 12.50
CA ALA A 77 -15.75 5.68 12.77
C ALA A 77 -16.69 4.73 13.52
N LYS A 78 -17.43 5.24 14.50
CA LYS A 78 -18.45 4.47 15.22
C LYS A 78 -19.62 4.07 14.32
N GLU A 79 -20.09 4.99 13.48
CA GLU A 79 -21.12 4.69 12.48
C GLU A 79 -20.68 3.58 11.53
N ILE A 80 -19.43 3.66 11.02
CA ILE A 80 -18.86 2.62 10.14
C ILE A 80 -18.86 1.26 10.87
N ARG A 81 -18.46 1.19 12.13
CA ARG A 81 -18.52 -0.08 12.88
C ARG A 81 -19.94 -0.61 13.01
N ALA A 82 -20.93 0.24 13.31
CA ALA A 82 -22.33 -0.13 13.36
C ALA A 82 -22.86 -0.60 11.99
N GLU A 83 -22.50 0.09 10.88
CA GLU A 83 -22.82 -0.32 9.51
C GLU A 83 -22.23 -1.69 9.14
N LEU A 84 -21.07 -2.04 9.71
CA LEU A 84 -20.42 -3.34 9.56
C LEU A 84 -21.03 -4.45 10.47
N GLY A 85 -22.00 -4.11 11.32
CA GLY A 85 -22.63 -5.03 12.27
C GLY A 85 -21.90 -5.18 13.60
N ASP A 86 -21.10 -4.19 14.00
CA ASP A 86 -20.28 -4.16 15.23
C ASP A 86 -19.45 -5.44 15.45
N PRO A 87 -18.65 -5.89 14.45
CA PRO A 87 -17.84 -7.08 14.57
C PRO A 87 -16.74 -6.88 15.65
N GLU A 88 -16.27 -7.99 16.23
CA GLU A 88 -15.14 -7.96 17.17
C GLU A 88 -13.86 -7.44 16.48
N THR A 89 -13.66 -7.82 15.20
CA THR A 89 -12.45 -7.47 14.44
C THR A 89 -12.78 -6.90 13.07
N VAL A 90 -12.37 -5.67 12.82
CA VAL A 90 -12.37 -5.03 11.50
C VAL A 90 -10.97 -5.08 10.92
N ILE A 91 -10.81 -5.83 9.81
CA ILE A 91 -9.57 -5.93 9.06
C ILE A 91 -9.65 -4.99 7.85
N LEU A 92 -8.77 -3.99 7.79
CA LEU A 92 -8.79 -2.97 6.74
C LEU A 92 -7.60 -3.12 5.78
N GLY A 93 -7.87 -3.08 4.49
CA GLY A 93 -6.88 -2.90 3.43
C GLY A 93 -7.19 -1.62 2.65
N VAL A 94 -6.20 -0.76 2.48
CA VAL A 94 -6.33 0.48 1.68
C VAL A 94 -5.17 0.56 0.72
N ASP A 95 -5.45 0.39 -0.57
CA ASP A 95 -4.45 0.44 -1.62
C ASP A 95 -5.01 1.03 -2.91
N ARG A 96 -4.14 1.47 -3.80
CA ARG A 96 -4.51 1.56 -5.20
C ARG A 96 -4.70 0.15 -5.75
N LEU A 97 -5.63 -0.02 -6.68
CA LEU A 97 -5.77 -1.29 -7.39
C LEU A 97 -4.54 -1.49 -8.28
N ASP A 98 -3.54 -2.19 -7.75
CA ASP A 98 -2.22 -2.40 -8.36
C ASP A 98 -1.73 -3.82 -8.00
N TYR A 99 -1.19 -4.55 -8.96
CA TYR A 99 -0.71 -5.92 -8.76
C TYR A 99 0.40 -6.02 -7.71
N THR A 100 1.19 -4.95 -7.54
CA THR A 100 2.26 -4.89 -6.54
C THR A 100 1.75 -4.84 -5.08
N LYS A 101 0.44 -4.62 -4.89
CA LYS A 101 -0.17 -4.48 -3.55
C LYS A 101 -0.64 -5.80 -2.94
N GLY A 102 -0.61 -6.89 -3.70
CA GLY A 102 -0.95 -8.22 -3.22
C GLY A 102 -2.40 -8.38 -2.75
N ILE A 103 -3.35 -7.56 -3.25
CA ILE A 103 -4.76 -7.58 -2.83
C ILE A 103 -5.37 -8.98 -3.03
N GLU A 104 -5.09 -9.62 -4.17
CA GLU A 104 -5.60 -10.96 -4.46
C GLU A 104 -5.09 -12.00 -3.45
N LEU A 105 -3.82 -11.94 -3.06
CA LEU A 105 -3.23 -12.83 -2.06
C LEU A 105 -3.80 -12.58 -0.66
N ARG A 106 -4.03 -11.32 -0.31
CA ARG A 106 -4.68 -10.91 0.95
C ARG A 106 -6.08 -11.51 1.07
N LEU A 107 -6.90 -11.40 0.02
CA LEU A 107 -8.23 -11.98 -0.04
C LEU A 107 -8.20 -13.51 0.08
N LYS A 108 -7.27 -14.17 -0.62
CA LYS A 108 -7.09 -15.62 -0.52
C LYS A 108 -6.72 -16.06 0.91
N ALA A 109 -5.78 -15.38 1.55
CA ALA A 109 -5.40 -15.64 2.92
C ALA A 109 -6.59 -15.48 3.89
N PHE A 110 -7.38 -14.41 3.72
CA PHE A 110 -8.59 -14.20 4.51
C PHE A 110 -9.61 -15.34 4.30
N ARG A 111 -9.81 -15.77 3.06
CA ARG A 111 -10.69 -16.91 2.73
C ARG A 111 -10.22 -18.21 3.37
N GLU A 112 -8.92 -18.47 3.39
CA GLU A 112 -8.35 -19.66 4.04
C GLU A 112 -8.60 -19.65 5.55
N LEU A 113 -8.46 -18.50 6.21
CA LEU A 113 -8.75 -18.37 7.63
C LEU A 113 -10.23 -18.63 7.96
N LEU A 114 -11.15 -18.21 7.08
CA LEU A 114 -12.58 -18.52 7.20
C LEU A 114 -12.84 -20.01 6.97
N ALA A 115 -12.24 -20.60 5.93
CA ALA A 115 -12.40 -22.03 5.59
C ALA A 115 -11.87 -22.95 6.69
N ASP A 116 -10.75 -22.57 7.32
CA ASP A 116 -10.16 -23.29 8.46
C ASP A 116 -10.93 -23.08 9.78
N GLY A 117 -11.96 -22.23 9.79
CA GLY A 117 -12.71 -21.88 11.00
C GLY A 117 -11.92 -21.07 12.03
N LYS A 118 -10.77 -20.50 11.62
CA LYS A 118 -9.95 -19.61 12.47
C LYS A 118 -10.56 -18.21 12.62
N LEU A 119 -11.35 -17.79 11.65
CA LEU A 119 -12.20 -16.61 11.69
C LEU A 119 -13.65 -17.02 11.42
N LYS A 120 -14.59 -16.27 11.96
CA LYS A 120 -16.02 -16.45 11.71
C LYS A 120 -16.62 -15.16 11.17
N VAL A 121 -17.52 -15.30 10.18
CA VAL A 121 -18.28 -14.15 9.66
C VAL A 121 -19.24 -13.67 10.74
N GLY A 122 -19.25 -12.35 10.96
CA GLY A 122 -19.93 -11.68 12.07
C GLY A 122 -18.98 -11.30 13.20
N ASP A 123 -18.01 -12.17 13.54
CA ASP A 123 -16.97 -11.84 14.53
C ASP A 123 -15.82 -11.02 13.85
N ALA A 124 -15.47 -11.40 12.61
CA ALA A 124 -14.50 -10.68 11.81
C ALA A 124 -15.06 -10.29 10.44
N VAL A 125 -14.72 -9.08 9.99
CA VAL A 125 -15.07 -8.54 8.67
C VAL A 125 -13.85 -7.94 8.00
N MET A 126 -13.73 -8.10 6.69
CA MET A 126 -12.69 -7.44 5.90
C MET A 126 -13.27 -6.29 5.10
N VAL A 127 -12.68 -5.11 5.23
CA VAL A 127 -12.94 -3.93 4.40
C VAL A 127 -11.76 -3.70 3.48
N GLN A 128 -11.94 -3.81 2.17
CA GLN A 128 -10.91 -3.55 1.18
C GLN A 128 -11.27 -2.34 0.34
N VAL A 129 -10.58 -1.25 0.57
CA VAL A 129 -10.60 -0.07 -0.31
C VAL A 129 -9.56 -0.26 -1.41
N ALA A 130 -10.00 -0.26 -2.66
CA ALA A 130 -9.16 -0.38 -3.84
C ALA A 130 -9.34 0.85 -4.72
N THR A 131 -8.52 1.87 -4.52
CA THR A 131 -8.61 3.10 -5.32
C THR A 131 -8.31 2.83 -6.79
N PRO A 132 -9.16 3.28 -7.73
CA PRO A 132 -8.94 3.12 -9.16
C PRO A 132 -7.56 3.62 -9.60
N SER A 133 -6.87 2.84 -10.43
CA SER A 133 -5.56 3.18 -10.97
C SER A 133 -5.40 2.60 -12.36
N ARG A 134 -4.89 3.41 -13.30
CA ARG A 134 -4.52 2.97 -14.66
C ARG A 134 -5.61 2.14 -15.38
N GLU A 135 -6.88 2.50 -15.23
CA GLU A 135 -8.06 1.75 -15.69
C GLU A 135 -8.09 1.44 -17.20
N ARG A 136 -7.31 2.19 -18.01
CA ARG A 136 -7.20 1.96 -19.46
C ARG A 136 -6.17 0.90 -19.83
N VAL A 137 -5.42 0.37 -18.87
CA VAL A 137 -4.38 -0.64 -19.10
C VAL A 137 -4.99 -2.02 -18.88
N GLU A 138 -4.98 -2.89 -19.89
CA GLU A 138 -5.60 -4.21 -19.87
C GLU A 138 -5.21 -5.07 -18.66
N HIS A 139 -3.95 -5.02 -18.27
CA HIS A 139 -3.46 -5.76 -17.10
C HIS A 139 -4.16 -5.34 -15.79
N TYR A 140 -4.47 -4.04 -15.64
CA TYR A 140 -5.20 -3.53 -14.46
C TYR A 140 -6.70 -3.86 -14.52
N GLN A 141 -7.30 -3.91 -15.71
CA GLN A 141 -8.67 -4.39 -15.90
C GLN A 141 -8.77 -5.87 -15.53
N SER A 142 -7.83 -6.68 -15.98
CA SER A 142 -7.74 -8.11 -15.63
C SER A 142 -7.56 -8.32 -14.13
N LEU A 143 -6.74 -7.50 -13.46
CA LEU A 143 -6.58 -7.54 -12.02
C LEU A 143 -7.89 -7.22 -11.29
N ARG A 144 -8.63 -6.20 -11.73
CA ARG A 144 -9.93 -5.83 -11.19
C ARG A 144 -10.90 -7.01 -11.23
N VAL A 145 -11.04 -7.63 -12.40
CA VAL A 145 -11.91 -8.81 -12.56
C VAL A 145 -11.53 -9.96 -11.62
N LYS A 146 -10.23 -10.21 -11.42
CA LYS A 146 -9.75 -11.24 -10.49
C LYS A 146 -10.11 -10.92 -9.04
N VAL A 147 -9.88 -9.68 -8.61
CA VAL A 147 -10.20 -9.21 -7.25
C VAL A 147 -11.71 -9.29 -7.00
N GLU A 148 -12.52 -8.75 -7.92
CA GLU A 148 -13.98 -8.78 -7.80
C GLU A 148 -14.55 -10.22 -7.77
N ARG A 149 -13.96 -11.13 -8.56
CA ARG A 149 -14.30 -12.55 -8.55
C ARG A 149 -13.99 -13.21 -7.21
N GLU A 150 -12.81 -12.93 -6.62
CA GLU A 150 -12.43 -13.50 -5.33
C GLU A 150 -13.31 -12.95 -4.20
N VAL A 151 -13.63 -11.65 -4.21
CA VAL A 151 -14.62 -11.07 -3.28
C VAL A 151 -15.98 -11.73 -3.42
N GLY A 152 -16.48 -11.87 -4.65
CA GLY A 152 -17.76 -12.56 -4.91
C GLY A 152 -17.75 -14.00 -4.43
N ARG A 153 -16.63 -14.72 -4.61
CA ARG A 153 -16.45 -16.09 -4.12
C ARG A 153 -16.50 -16.15 -2.60
N ILE A 154 -15.73 -15.30 -1.91
CA ILE A 154 -15.69 -15.27 -0.44
C ILE A 154 -17.09 -14.98 0.11
N ASN A 155 -17.75 -13.95 -0.43
CA ASN A 155 -19.07 -13.57 0.04
C ASN A 155 -20.13 -14.66 -0.28
N GLY A 156 -20.06 -15.31 -1.43
CA GLY A 156 -20.95 -16.41 -1.79
C GLY A 156 -20.75 -17.66 -0.93
N GLU A 157 -19.52 -17.91 -0.48
CA GLU A 157 -19.18 -19.12 0.28
C GLU A 157 -19.43 -18.96 1.80
N PHE A 158 -19.18 -17.76 2.37
CA PHE A 158 -19.15 -17.57 3.82
C PHE A 158 -20.17 -16.58 4.37
N SER A 159 -20.65 -15.62 3.57
CA SER A 159 -21.57 -14.57 4.07
C SER A 159 -22.93 -15.11 4.49
N ARG A 160 -23.60 -14.35 5.36
CA ARG A 160 -25.00 -14.54 5.72
C ARG A 160 -25.81 -13.34 5.23
N VAL A 161 -27.12 -13.46 5.16
CA VAL A 161 -27.99 -12.33 4.78
C VAL A 161 -27.75 -11.16 5.74
N GLY A 162 -27.38 -10.00 5.16
CA GLY A 162 -27.05 -8.79 5.92
C GLY A 162 -25.65 -8.77 6.55
N VAL A 163 -24.85 -9.85 6.46
CA VAL A 163 -23.52 -9.95 7.06
C VAL A 163 -22.50 -10.44 6.03
N PRO A 164 -22.00 -9.57 5.15
CA PRO A 164 -20.94 -9.92 4.21
C PRO A 164 -19.61 -10.18 4.92
N ALA A 165 -18.83 -11.12 4.40
CA ALA A 165 -17.48 -11.39 4.90
C ALA A 165 -16.49 -10.31 4.46
N VAL A 166 -16.69 -9.76 3.26
CA VAL A 166 -15.81 -8.73 2.65
C VAL A 166 -16.64 -7.58 2.12
N HIS A 167 -16.35 -6.37 2.57
CA HIS A 167 -16.78 -5.12 1.94
C HIS A 167 -15.69 -4.64 0.98
N TYR A 168 -16.00 -4.66 -0.31
CA TYR A 168 -15.06 -4.20 -1.35
C TYR A 168 -15.51 -2.86 -1.92
N LEU A 169 -14.64 -1.86 -1.84
CA LEU A 169 -14.91 -0.49 -2.21
C LEU A 169 -13.93 -0.06 -3.32
N HIS A 170 -14.37 -0.14 -4.58
CA HIS A 170 -13.58 0.28 -5.74
C HIS A 170 -13.82 1.75 -6.05
N GLN A 171 -13.32 2.63 -5.19
CA GLN A 171 -13.49 4.08 -5.30
C GLN A 171 -12.38 4.85 -4.58
N SER A 172 -12.21 6.12 -4.95
CA SER A 172 -11.41 7.07 -4.18
C SER A 172 -12.25 7.60 -3.02
N MET A 173 -11.61 7.77 -1.86
CA MET A 173 -12.27 8.27 -0.67
C MET A 173 -11.72 9.63 -0.26
N PRO A 174 -12.56 10.55 0.26
CA PRO A 174 -12.10 11.77 0.92
C PRO A 174 -11.24 11.45 2.14
N LYS A 175 -10.24 12.29 2.44
CA LYS A 175 -9.34 12.10 3.59
C LYS A 175 -10.08 11.87 4.92
N PRO A 176 -11.14 12.63 5.27
CA PRO A 176 -11.87 12.39 6.54
C PRO A 176 -12.54 11.02 6.62
N GLU A 177 -13.14 10.54 5.53
CA GLU A 177 -13.77 9.21 5.48
C GLU A 177 -12.73 8.10 5.59
N LEU A 178 -11.57 8.29 4.93
CA LEU A 178 -10.45 7.37 5.05
C LEU A 178 -9.88 7.34 6.48
N ALA A 179 -9.78 8.50 7.13
CA ALA A 179 -9.36 8.59 8.53
C ALA A 179 -10.36 7.89 9.47
N ALA A 180 -11.67 8.00 9.19
CA ALA A 180 -12.70 7.30 9.95
C ALA A 180 -12.58 5.77 9.78
N LEU A 181 -12.30 5.28 8.57
CA LEU A 181 -12.02 3.86 8.34
C LEU A 181 -10.80 3.37 9.10
N TYR A 182 -9.70 4.15 9.13
CA TYR A 182 -8.53 3.81 9.95
C TYR A 182 -8.85 3.76 11.44
N CYS A 183 -9.67 4.69 11.94
CA CYS A 183 -10.10 4.69 13.34
C CYS A 183 -11.09 3.56 13.67
N ALA A 184 -11.86 3.08 12.69
CA ALA A 184 -12.80 1.97 12.86
C ALA A 184 -12.11 0.60 12.84
N ALA A 185 -10.92 0.50 12.24
CA ALA A 185 -10.20 -0.74 12.04
C ALA A 185 -9.39 -1.16 13.27
N ASP A 186 -9.36 -2.47 13.52
CA ASP A 186 -8.52 -3.09 14.54
C ASP A 186 -7.18 -3.56 13.94
N ILE A 187 -7.20 -3.99 12.67
CA ILE A 187 -6.03 -4.50 11.96
C ILE A 187 -5.91 -3.82 10.59
N MET A 188 -4.76 -3.23 10.31
CA MET A 188 -4.41 -2.75 8.97
C MET A 188 -3.53 -3.77 8.25
N MET A 189 -4.00 -4.30 7.11
CA MET A 189 -3.22 -5.24 6.30
C MET A 189 -2.48 -4.52 5.18
N VAL A 190 -1.15 -4.65 5.16
CA VAL A 190 -0.26 -4.12 4.12
C VAL A 190 0.58 -5.25 3.57
N THR A 191 0.32 -5.67 2.31
CA THR A 191 0.91 -6.87 1.71
C THR A 191 1.57 -6.60 0.34
N PRO A 192 2.52 -5.65 0.23
CA PRO A 192 3.20 -5.43 -1.04
C PRO A 192 4.02 -6.67 -1.44
N LEU A 193 4.08 -6.93 -2.77
CA LEU A 193 4.85 -8.01 -3.39
C LEU A 193 6.26 -7.54 -3.74
#